data_f0ab70e06a17161cab76cfd7161a3d7c
#
_entry.id   f0ab70e06a17161cab76cfd7161a3d7c
#
_cell.length_a   1.000
_cell.length_b   1.000
_cell.length_c   1.000
_cell.angle_alpha   90.00
_cell.angle_beta   90.00
_cell.angle_gamma   90.00
#
_symmetry.space_group_name_H-M   'P 1'
#
loop_
_entity.id
_entity.type
_entity.pdbx_description
1 polymer ?
#
loop_
_entity_poly.entity_id
_entity_poly.type
_entity_poly.pdbx_seq_one_letter_code
_entity_poly.pdbx_strand_id
1 'polypeptide(L)'
;IVPRERIEIRAGEINKGFTRKNYLVRFLKERLDYLPGVVGCICIQLFYRESDDDVVGIEINPRFGGGYPLSYYAGANFPEYIVREYMLDETLSYMDTWADNTLMLRYDSEVIVYEK
;
A
#
# COMPACT_ATOMS: atom_id res chain seq x y z
N ILE A 1 -0.56 7.24 3.32
CA ILE A 1 -0.46 5.92 3.97
C ILE A 1 -1.77 5.17 3.71
N VAL A 2 -1.69 3.93 3.17
CA VAL A 2 -2.86 3.09 2.85
C VAL A 2 -2.65 1.70 3.47
N PRO A 3 -3.15 1.45 4.68
CA PRO A 3 -3.16 0.12 5.26
C PRO A 3 -4.02 -0.84 4.42
N ARG A 4 -3.51 -2.05 4.22
CA ARG A 4 -4.16 -3.09 3.43
C ARG A 4 -4.20 -4.38 4.25
N GLU A 5 -5.40 -4.75 4.65
CA GLU A 5 -5.63 -6.03 5.33
C GLU A 5 -5.59 -7.17 4.31
N ARG A 6 -4.78 -8.18 4.59
CA ARG A 6 -4.65 -9.37 3.74
C ARG A 6 -5.66 -10.42 4.16
N ILE A 7 -6.58 -10.76 3.25
CA ILE A 7 -7.53 -11.87 3.45
C ILE A 7 -6.92 -13.16 2.91
N GLU A 8 -6.31 -13.08 1.74
CA GLU A 8 -5.69 -14.23 1.08
C GLU A 8 -4.37 -13.80 0.46
N ILE A 9 -3.34 -14.63 0.67
CA ILE A 9 -2.00 -14.43 0.13
C ILE A 9 -1.70 -15.54 -0.87
N ARG A 10 -1.15 -15.16 -2.03
CA ARG A 10 -0.68 -16.09 -3.04
C ARG A 10 0.73 -15.71 -3.46
N ALA A 11 1.65 -16.65 -3.39
CA ALA A 11 3.08 -16.43 -3.70
C ALA A 11 3.68 -15.18 -2.99
N GLY A 12 3.30 -14.92 -1.72
CA GLY A 12 3.77 -13.77 -0.94
C GLY A 12 3.05 -12.46 -1.22
N GLU A 13 2.15 -12.40 -2.21
CA GLU A 13 1.42 -11.20 -2.62
C GLU A 13 -0.03 -11.24 -2.16
N ILE A 14 -0.63 -10.06 -1.96
CA ILE A 14 -2.06 -9.95 -1.66
C ILE A 14 -2.87 -10.42 -2.86
N ASN A 15 -3.60 -11.52 -2.70
CA ASN A 15 -4.56 -12.00 -3.68
C ASN A 15 -5.96 -11.44 -3.43
N LYS A 16 -6.37 -11.40 -2.16
CA LYS A 16 -7.60 -10.73 -1.72
C LYS A 16 -7.30 -9.85 -0.52
N GLY A 17 -7.85 -8.66 -0.48
CA GLY A 17 -7.64 -7.76 0.64
C GLY A 17 -8.53 -6.53 0.60
N PHE A 18 -8.55 -5.84 1.73
CA PHE A 18 -9.26 -4.58 1.91
C PHE A 18 -8.31 -3.42 2.21
N THR A 19 -8.70 -2.21 1.82
CA THR A 19 -8.14 -1.00 2.44
C THR A 19 -8.78 -0.77 3.80
N ARG A 20 -7.98 -0.27 4.77
CA ARG A 20 -8.45 -0.02 6.15
C ARG A 20 -7.99 1.34 6.67
N LYS A 21 -8.94 2.24 6.92
CA LYS A 21 -8.70 3.48 7.68
C LYS A 21 -8.82 3.18 9.17
N ASN A 22 -7.73 2.68 9.76
CA ASN A 22 -7.67 2.30 11.17
C ASN A 22 -6.51 3.00 11.89
N TYR A 23 -6.22 2.58 13.10
CA TYR A 23 -5.12 3.09 13.93
C TYR A 23 -3.77 3.16 13.20
N LEU A 24 -3.49 2.21 12.28
CA LEU A 24 -2.21 2.15 11.55
C LEU A 24 -1.90 3.39 10.73
N VAL A 25 -2.91 4.12 10.23
CA VAL A 25 -2.68 5.37 9.50
C VAL A 25 -1.98 6.38 10.40
N ARG A 26 -2.51 6.62 11.59
CA ARG A 26 -1.91 7.53 12.58
C ARG A 26 -0.58 7.01 13.10
N PHE A 27 -0.54 5.74 13.49
CA PHE A 27 0.67 5.08 14.00
C PHE A 27 1.86 5.22 13.04
N LEU A 28 1.66 4.93 11.76
CA LEU A 28 2.73 5.02 10.76
C LEU A 28 3.09 6.47 10.41
N LYS A 29 2.10 7.36 10.35
CA LYS A 29 2.37 8.78 10.10
C LYS A 29 3.31 9.37 11.14
N GLU A 30 3.06 9.11 12.43
CA GLU A 30 3.88 9.61 13.52
C GLU A 30 5.30 9.03 13.51
N ARG A 31 5.49 7.80 13.01
CA ARG A 31 6.79 7.09 13.04
C ARG A 31 7.62 7.26 11.80
N LEU A 32 7.01 7.39 10.63
CA LEU A 32 7.74 7.57 9.37
C LEU A 32 8.47 8.91 9.32
N ASP A 33 7.98 9.92 10.01
CA ASP A 33 8.65 11.21 10.11
C ASP A 33 10.02 11.12 10.80
N TYR A 34 10.28 10.05 11.56
CA TYR A 34 11.56 9.80 12.23
C TYR A 34 12.50 8.87 11.44
N LEU A 35 12.11 8.36 10.29
CA LEU A 35 12.97 7.52 9.45
C LEU A 35 13.79 8.40 8.50
N PRO A 36 15.10 8.58 8.73
CA PRO A 36 15.91 9.43 7.88
C PRO A 36 16.11 8.80 6.49
N GLY A 37 16.09 9.64 5.46
CA GLY A 37 16.39 9.23 4.09
C GLY A 37 15.29 8.44 3.38
N VAL A 38 14.11 8.35 3.96
CA VAL A 38 12.96 7.71 3.28
C VAL A 38 12.40 8.67 2.24
N VAL A 39 12.49 8.28 0.97
CA VAL A 39 11.94 9.01 -0.17
C VAL A 39 11.20 8.05 -1.10
N GLY A 40 10.18 8.57 -1.80
CA GLY A 40 9.36 7.80 -2.74
C GLY A 40 8.40 6.81 -2.05
N CYS A 41 8.10 5.71 -2.74
CA CYS A 41 7.16 4.71 -2.26
C CYS A 41 7.86 3.61 -1.45
N ILE A 42 7.33 3.33 -0.27
CA ILE A 42 7.74 2.18 0.54
C ILE A 42 6.56 1.26 0.81
N CYS A 43 6.84 -0.03 0.93
CA CYS A 43 5.87 -1.04 1.34
C CYS A 43 6.32 -1.63 2.67
N ILE A 44 5.49 -1.44 3.71
CA ILE A 44 5.75 -1.95 5.05
C ILE A 44 4.86 -3.16 5.29
N GLN A 45 5.44 -4.26 5.75
CA GLN A 45 4.71 -5.42 6.24
C GLN A 45 4.74 -5.43 7.76
N LEU A 46 3.59 -5.66 8.36
CA LEU A 46 3.44 -5.71 9.81
C LEU A 46 2.30 -6.65 10.21
N PHE A 47 2.34 -7.13 11.44
CA PHE A 47 1.18 -7.67 12.13
C PHE A 47 0.52 -6.56 12.96
N TYR A 48 -0.79 -6.55 12.95
CA TYR A 48 -1.60 -5.63 13.74
C TYR A 48 -2.71 -6.39 14.44
N ARG A 49 -2.80 -6.19 15.75
CA ARG A 49 -3.86 -6.75 16.59
C ARG A 49 -4.76 -5.60 17.05
N GLU A 50 -5.98 -5.58 16.53
CA GLU A 50 -6.92 -4.48 16.73
C GLU A 50 -7.42 -4.37 18.17
N SER A 51 -7.43 -5.49 18.94
CA SER A 51 -7.97 -5.51 20.31
C SER A 51 -7.21 -4.64 21.30
N ASP A 52 -5.94 -4.37 21.05
CA ASP A 52 -5.03 -3.63 21.94
C ASP A 52 -4.06 -2.70 21.19
N ASP A 53 -4.30 -2.51 19.90
CA ASP A 53 -3.48 -1.69 19.01
C ASP A 53 -2.00 -2.13 18.94
N ASP A 54 -1.72 -3.43 19.16
CA ASP A 54 -0.37 -3.96 19.11
C ASP A 54 0.12 -4.09 17.67
N VAL A 55 1.30 -3.54 17.39
CA VAL A 55 1.89 -3.48 16.04
C VAL A 55 3.30 -4.07 16.05
N VAL A 56 3.51 -5.11 15.28
CA VAL A 56 4.82 -5.74 15.09
C VAL A 56 5.27 -5.58 13.64
N GLY A 57 6.36 -4.82 13.42
CA GLY A 57 6.97 -4.66 12.11
C GLY A 57 7.67 -5.94 11.66
N ILE A 58 7.53 -6.29 10.38
CA ILE A 58 8.18 -7.46 9.77
C ILE A 58 9.30 -6.98 8.85
N GLU A 59 8.96 -6.15 7.86
CA GLU A 59 9.93 -5.66 6.88
C GLU A 59 9.48 -4.34 6.24
N ILE A 60 10.46 -3.61 5.73
CA ILE A 60 10.26 -2.39 4.92
C ILE A 60 10.93 -2.62 3.57
N ASN A 61 10.16 -2.47 2.51
CA ASN A 61 10.63 -2.60 1.13
C ASN A 61 10.52 -1.25 0.41
N PRO A 62 11.63 -0.65 -0.08
CA PRO A 62 11.62 0.63 -0.79
C PRO A 62 11.14 0.45 -2.24
N ARG A 63 9.93 -0.01 -2.42
CA ARG A 63 9.27 -0.26 -3.71
C ARG A 63 7.75 -0.33 -3.56
N PHE A 64 7.06 -0.30 -4.69
CA PHE A 64 5.65 -0.69 -4.72
C PHE A 64 5.50 -2.18 -4.35
N GLY A 65 4.60 -2.48 -3.43
CA GLY A 65 4.23 -3.87 -3.12
C GLY A 65 3.27 -4.44 -4.15
N GLY A 66 3.21 -5.76 -4.32
CA GLY A 66 2.27 -6.40 -5.24
C GLY A 66 0.79 -6.16 -4.93
N GLY A 67 0.46 -5.78 -3.70
CA GLY A 67 -0.89 -5.30 -3.33
C GLY A 67 -1.16 -3.83 -3.66
N TYR A 68 -0.23 -3.10 -4.29
CA TYR A 68 -0.41 -1.68 -4.61
C TYR A 68 -1.63 -1.37 -5.50
N PRO A 69 -2.04 -2.23 -6.47
CA PRO A 69 -3.26 -1.98 -7.24
C PRO A 69 -4.48 -1.68 -6.37
N LEU A 70 -4.61 -2.33 -5.22
CA LEU A 70 -5.68 -2.03 -4.26
C LEU A 70 -5.63 -0.57 -3.78
N SER A 71 -4.43 -0.07 -3.43
CA SER A 71 -4.27 1.34 -3.03
C SER A 71 -4.61 2.31 -4.17
N TYR A 72 -4.17 1.98 -5.38
CA TYR A 72 -4.43 2.79 -6.58
C TYR A 72 -5.93 2.92 -6.85
N TYR A 73 -6.64 1.79 -6.91
CA TYR A 73 -8.09 1.78 -7.17
C TYR A 73 -8.92 2.35 -6.01
N ALA A 74 -8.37 2.38 -4.80
CA ALA A 74 -8.95 3.11 -3.68
C ALA A 74 -8.76 4.63 -3.78
N GLY A 75 -7.99 5.14 -4.75
CA GLY A 75 -7.76 6.56 -4.99
C GLY A 75 -6.39 7.09 -4.55
N ALA A 76 -5.47 6.22 -4.11
CA ALA A 76 -4.11 6.61 -3.75
C ALA A 76 -3.15 6.41 -4.93
N ASN A 77 -3.06 7.40 -5.82
CA ASN A 77 -2.20 7.36 -7.01
C ASN A 77 -0.77 7.78 -6.69
N PHE A 78 0.00 6.91 -6.03
CA PHE A 78 1.38 7.19 -5.66
C PHE A 78 2.33 7.44 -6.83
N PRO A 79 2.22 6.78 -8.01
CA PRO A 79 3.01 7.15 -9.18
C PRO A 79 2.84 8.60 -9.59
N GLU A 80 1.61 9.12 -9.61
CA GLU A 80 1.35 10.53 -9.88
C GLU A 80 2.02 11.44 -8.86
N TYR A 81 1.90 11.09 -7.55
CA TYR A 81 2.51 11.89 -6.49
C TYR A 81 4.04 11.94 -6.63
N ILE A 82 4.67 10.82 -6.96
CA ILE A 82 6.12 10.76 -7.21
C ILE A 82 6.52 11.63 -8.41
N VAL A 83 5.77 11.56 -9.51
CA VAL A 83 6.03 12.41 -10.69
C VAL A 83 5.89 13.89 -10.35
N ARG A 84 4.83 14.27 -9.65
CA ARG A 84 4.60 15.66 -9.25
C ARG A 84 5.70 16.18 -8.32
N GLU A 85 6.10 15.38 -7.33
CA GLU A 85 7.10 15.78 -6.35
C GLU A 85 8.52 15.82 -6.94
N TYR A 86 8.94 14.78 -7.70
CA TYR A 86 10.34 14.65 -8.13
C TYR A 86 10.62 15.11 -9.56
N MET A 87 9.62 15.16 -10.44
CA MET A 87 9.82 15.62 -11.83
C MET A 87 9.25 17.01 -12.08
N LEU A 88 8.19 17.39 -11.35
CA LEU A 88 7.55 18.70 -11.51
C LEU A 88 7.88 19.67 -10.36
N ASP A 89 8.71 19.23 -9.41
CA ASP A 89 9.15 20.02 -8.24
C ASP A 89 7.99 20.63 -7.43
N GLU A 90 6.88 19.90 -7.34
CA GLU A 90 5.71 20.31 -6.58
C GLU A 90 5.83 19.91 -5.11
N THR A 91 5.44 20.80 -4.21
CA THR A 91 5.30 20.47 -2.78
C THR A 91 3.93 19.86 -2.54
N LEU A 92 3.89 18.58 -2.19
CA LEU A 92 2.65 17.88 -1.89
C LEU A 92 2.36 17.86 -0.39
N SER A 93 1.14 18.19 -0.02
CA SER A 93 0.65 17.97 1.35
C SER A 93 0.22 16.53 1.53
N TYR A 94 0.20 16.07 2.79
CA TYR A 94 -0.35 14.75 3.12
C TYR A 94 -1.81 14.63 2.67
N MET A 95 -2.12 13.57 1.93
CA MET A 95 -3.47 13.29 1.44
C MET A 95 -4.00 11.98 2.04
N ASP A 96 -5.23 12.00 2.52
CA ASP A 96 -5.96 10.87 3.10
C ASP A 96 -7.38 10.79 2.52
N THR A 97 -7.48 10.96 1.20
CA THR A 97 -8.76 10.99 0.47
C THR A 97 -9.15 9.65 -0.16
N TRP A 98 -8.29 8.63 -0.04
CA TRP A 98 -8.55 7.30 -0.58
C TRP A 98 -9.73 6.62 0.14
N ALA A 99 -10.43 5.73 -0.58
CA ALA A 99 -11.60 5.03 -0.08
C ALA A 99 -11.23 3.91 0.91
N ASP A 100 -11.89 3.92 2.07
CA ASP A 100 -11.85 2.82 3.04
C ASP A 100 -12.69 1.63 2.55
N ASN A 101 -12.43 0.44 3.10
CA ASN A 101 -13.17 -0.79 2.81
C ASN A 101 -13.26 -1.15 1.32
N THR A 102 -12.32 -0.68 0.51
CA THR A 102 -12.22 -1.12 -0.89
C THR A 102 -11.72 -2.55 -0.93
N LEU A 103 -12.52 -3.46 -1.51
CA LEU A 103 -12.16 -4.86 -1.68
C LEU A 103 -11.47 -5.10 -3.02
N MET A 104 -10.32 -5.74 -2.99
CA MET A 104 -9.67 -6.29 -4.18
C MET A 104 -9.79 -7.82 -4.19
N LEU A 105 -10.29 -8.36 -5.29
CA LEU A 105 -10.28 -9.78 -5.62
C LEU A 105 -9.44 -9.96 -6.87
N ARG A 106 -8.32 -10.67 -6.75
CA ARG A 106 -7.44 -10.97 -7.89
C ARG A 106 -7.77 -12.35 -8.43
N TYR A 107 -7.78 -12.50 -9.74
CA TYR A 107 -7.98 -13.77 -10.43
C TYR A 107 -6.95 -13.95 -11.54
N ASP A 108 -6.69 -15.18 -11.92
CA ASP A 108 -5.83 -15.49 -13.05
C ASP A 108 -6.63 -15.41 -14.35
N SER A 109 -5.93 -14.98 -15.41
CA SER A 109 -6.45 -15.01 -16.77
C SER A 109 -5.38 -15.65 -17.66
N GLU A 110 -5.81 -16.51 -18.59
CA GLU A 110 -4.94 -17.28 -19.46
C GLU A 110 -4.98 -16.72 -20.88
N VAL A 111 -3.83 -16.74 -21.52
CA VAL A 111 -3.69 -16.47 -22.96
C VAL A 111 -3.13 -17.72 -23.60
N ILE A 112 -3.90 -18.34 -24.50
CA ILE A 112 -3.47 -19.52 -25.24
C ILE A 112 -2.91 -19.08 -26.59
N VAL A 113 -1.65 -19.43 -26.82
CA VAL A 113 -0.98 -19.15 -28.10
C VAL A 113 -0.69 -20.46 -28.80
N TYR A 114 -1.07 -20.56 -30.07
CA TYR A 114 -0.76 -21.71 -30.91
C TYR A 114 0.45 -21.35 -31.78
N GLU A 115 1.51 -22.13 -31.68
CA GLU A 115 2.57 -22.08 -32.70
C GLU A 115 2.07 -22.68 -34.02
N LYS A 116 2.41 -22.03 -35.15
CA LYS A 116 2.10 -22.51 -36.49
C LYS A 116 3.24 -23.36 -37.03
#